data_01f5d8aae2738913f25638ff6e7c356d
#
_entry.id   01f5d8aae2738913f25638ff6e7c356d
#
_cell.length_a   1.000
_cell.length_b   1.000
_cell.length_c   1.000
_cell.angle_alpha   90.00
_cell.angle_beta   90.00
_cell.angle_gamma   90.00
#
_symmetry.space_group_name_H-M   'P 1'
#
loop_
_entity.id
_entity.type
_entity.pdbx_description
1 polymer ?
#
loop_
_entity_poly.entity_id
_entity_poly.type
_entity_poly.pdbx_seq_one_letter_code
_entity_poly.pdbx_strand_id
1 'polypeptide(L)'
;MRFIITVLLIFFIHTVQAAPVLKATISRESQVIGNDGVTHTSVFQEHMYRDQNNVWFERVLPKHHQHSTNAKNKPSHKHLDLSETAQHYFLDNKKSTRLNLVLPEDKTVIHLQTVDIEMLGLTNCWTCVFSIFDSRSVKKMKITQQGNGYTWYESQNAKNKIKVKWDNKNNLALIIDILSLNGQSYSLTKTHIQQVNITPPWTQYGKFISKEYADFGD
;
A
#
# COMPACT_ATOMS: atom_id res chain seq x y z
N MET A 1 59.39 33.64 -20.51
CA MET A 1 58.22 32.78 -20.93
C MET A 1 57.48 32.36 -19.71
N ARG A 2 56.23 32.88 -19.49
CA ARG A 2 55.39 32.53 -18.37
C ARG A 2 54.31 31.59 -18.93
N PHE A 3 54.29 30.31 -18.51
CA PHE A 3 53.27 29.35 -18.85
C PHE A 3 52.08 29.57 -17.91
N ILE A 4 50.93 29.98 -18.47
CA ILE A 4 49.63 30.06 -17.77
C ILE A 4 48.97 28.68 -17.93
N ILE A 5 48.92 27.88 -16.84
CA ILE A 5 48.18 26.62 -16.80
C ILE A 5 46.71 26.96 -16.44
N THR A 6 45.84 26.90 -17.45
CA THR A 6 44.41 27.04 -17.24
C THR A 6 43.85 25.69 -16.79
N VAL A 7 43.50 25.58 -15.50
CA VAL A 7 42.85 24.40 -14.95
C VAL A 7 41.34 24.47 -15.29
N LEU A 8 40.93 23.62 -16.22
CA LEU A 8 39.49 23.48 -16.60
C LEU A 8 38.78 22.63 -15.54
N LEU A 9 38.01 23.27 -14.65
CA LEU A 9 37.16 22.60 -13.66
C LEU A 9 35.91 22.07 -14.36
N ILE A 10 35.89 20.76 -14.66
CA ILE A 10 34.72 20.08 -15.19
C ILE A 10 33.76 19.79 -14.02
N PHE A 11 32.69 20.57 -13.86
CA PHE A 11 31.58 20.26 -12.96
C PHE A 11 30.78 19.08 -13.52
N PHE A 12 30.96 17.91 -12.94
CA PHE A 12 30.06 16.79 -13.15
C PHE A 12 28.70 17.10 -12.47
N ILE A 13 27.74 17.55 -13.24
CA ILE A 13 26.35 17.66 -12.78
C ILE A 13 25.84 16.22 -12.68
N HIS A 14 25.86 15.64 -11.48
CA HIS A 14 25.16 14.39 -11.21
C HIS A 14 23.67 14.69 -11.23
N THR A 15 23.00 14.36 -12.32
CA THR A 15 21.53 14.32 -12.35
C THR A 15 21.07 13.25 -11.37
N VAL A 16 20.53 13.66 -10.23
CA VAL A 16 19.84 12.76 -9.30
C VAL A 16 18.60 12.24 -10.02
N GLN A 17 18.74 11.09 -10.66
CA GLN A 17 17.59 10.43 -11.29
C GLN A 17 16.72 9.88 -10.17
N ALA A 18 15.50 10.41 -10.03
CA ALA A 18 14.54 9.88 -9.07
C ALA A 18 14.34 8.37 -9.29
N ALA A 19 14.35 7.60 -8.21
CA ALA A 19 14.12 6.17 -8.31
C ALA A 19 12.78 5.88 -9.00
N PRO A 20 12.72 4.92 -9.93
CA PRO A 20 11.50 4.63 -10.66
C PRO A 20 10.39 4.18 -9.70
N VAL A 21 9.20 4.76 -9.88
CA VAL A 21 8.01 4.40 -9.10
C VAL A 21 7.39 3.16 -9.71
N LEU A 22 7.16 2.13 -8.88
CA LEU A 22 6.38 0.97 -9.27
C LEU A 22 4.90 1.28 -9.05
N LYS A 23 4.07 1.06 -10.07
CA LYS A 23 2.61 1.04 -9.96
C LYS A 23 2.10 -0.38 -10.08
N ALA A 24 1.13 -0.75 -9.25
CA ALA A 24 0.40 -2.01 -9.36
C ALA A 24 -1.09 -1.81 -9.13
N THR A 25 -1.91 -2.68 -9.72
CA THR A 25 -3.32 -2.85 -9.39
C THR A 25 -3.46 -4.13 -8.59
N ILE A 26 -4.11 -4.05 -7.42
CA ILE A 26 -4.32 -5.14 -6.50
C ILE A 26 -5.83 -5.43 -6.46
N SER A 27 -6.22 -6.65 -6.79
CA SER A 27 -7.58 -7.16 -6.63
C SER A 27 -7.63 -8.03 -5.39
N ARG A 28 -8.58 -7.77 -4.52
CA ARG A 28 -8.80 -8.55 -3.29
C ARG A 28 -10.19 -9.14 -3.29
N GLU A 29 -10.28 -10.41 -2.95
CA GLU A 29 -11.51 -11.16 -2.76
C GLU A 29 -11.40 -11.89 -1.44
N SER A 30 -12.44 -11.87 -0.63
CA SER A 30 -12.51 -12.67 0.59
C SER A 30 -13.92 -13.17 0.83
N GLN A 31 -14.02 -14.37 1.39
CA GLN A 31 -15.27 -14.97 1.87
C GLN A 31 -15.06 -15.43 3.30
N VAL A 32 -16.05 -15.19 4.14
CA VAL A 32 -16.10 -15.67 5.53
C VAL A 32 -17.51 -16.18 5.81
N ILE A 33 -17.63 -17.39 6.32
CA ILE A 33 -18.89 -17.95 6.82
C ILE A 33 -18.99 -17.57 8.28
N GLY A 34 -20.00 -16.75 8.64
CA GLY A 34 -20.29 -16.37 10.00
C GLY A 34 -20.80 -17.54 10.84
N ASN A 35 -20.82 -17.38 12.16
CA ASN A 35 -21.37 -18.39 13.09
C ASN A 35 -22.88 -18.65 12.87
N ASP A 36 -23.57 -17.74 12.23
CA ASP A 36 -24.97 -17.84 11.80
C ASP A 36 -25.13 -18.59 10.46
N GLY A 37 -24.05 -19.07 9.86
CA GLY A 37 -24.04 -19.74 8.56
C GLY A 37 -24.12 -18.77 7.37
N VAL A 38 -24.17 -17.46 7.59
CA VAL A 38 -24.22 -16.47 6.49
C VAL A 38 -22.82 -16.28 5.90
N THR A 39 -22.75 -16.32 4.56
CA THR A 39 -21.49 -16.05 3.84
C THR A 39 -21.37 -14.56 3.55
N HIS A 40 -20.32 -13.96 4.07
CA HIS A 40 -19.92 -12.58 3.78
C HIS A 40 -18.83 -12.58 2.71
N THR A 41 -19.08 -11.89 1.61
CA THR A 41 -18.11 -11.74 0.52
C THR A 41 -17.70 -10.28 0.38
N SER A 42 -16.41 -10.03 0.26
CA SER A 42 -15.85 -8.72 -0.02
C SER A 42 -14.98 -8.80 -1.28
N VAL A 43 -15.23 -7.92 -2.25
CA VAL A 43 -14.45 -7.80 -3.48
C VAL A 43 -14.15 -6.34 -3.73
N PHE A 44 -12.87 -6.02 -3.90
CA PHE A 44 -12.45 -4.66 -4.25
C PHE A 44 -11.11 -4.61 -4.95
N GLN A 45 -10.80 -3.46 -5.52
CA GLN A 45 -9.52 -3.16 -6.14
C GLN A 45 -8.91 -1.91 -5.52
N GLU A 46 -7.58 -1.89 -5.52
CA GLU A 46 -6.80 -0.73 -5.09
C GLU A 46 -5.60 -0.54 -6.02
N HIS A 47 -5.16 0.69 -6.20
CA HIS A 47 -3.88 1.00 -6.79
C HIS A 47 -2.83 1.10 -5.70
N MET A 48 -1.66 0.53 -5.99
CA MET A 48 -0.46 0.68 -5.18
C MET A 48 0.58 1.44 -5.98
N TYR A 49 1.23 2.39 -5.33
CA TYR A 49 2.43 3.05 -5.85
C TYR A 49 3.52 2.92 -4.81
N ARG A 50 4.75 2.62 -5.22
CA ARG A 50 5.86 2.58 -4.29
C ARG A 50 7.19 2.98 -4.91
N ASP A 51 8.04 3.56 -4.08
CA ASP A 51 9.49 3.68 -4.31
C ASP A 51 10.25 3.00 -3.15
N GLN A 52 11.50 3.40 -2.89
CA GLN A 52 12.31 2.79 -1.83
C GLN A 52 11.81 3.06 -0.42
N ASN A 53 11.18 4.23 -0.18
CA ASN A 53 10.81 4.70 1.15
C ASN A 53 9.32 5.04 1.29
N ASN A 54 8.54 4.91 0.24
CA ASN A 54 7.12 5.27 0.21
C ASN A 54 6.29 4.14 -0.38
N VAL A 55 5.11 3.91 0.19
CA VAL A 55 4.06 3.04 -0.34
C VAL A 55 2.73 3.77 -0.20
N TRP A 56 2.01 3.86 -1.30
CA TRP A 56 0.70 4.47 -1.36
C TRP A 56 -0.33 3.47 -1.80
N PHE A 57 -1.47 3.42 -1.11
CA PHE A 57 -2.64 2.68 -1.53
C PHE A 57 -3.82 3.63 -1.69
N GLU A 58 -4.58 3.44 -2.74
CA GLU A 58 -5.85 4.14 -2.96
C GLU A 58 -6.87 3.17 -3.55
N ARG A 59 -8.08 3.20 -3.04
CA ARG A 59 -9.15 2.32 -3.49
C ARG A 59 -9.67 2.76 -4.84
N VAL A 60 -9.95 1.79 -5.74
CA VAL A 60 -10.64 2.04 -7.00
C VAL A 60 -12.13 2.05 -6.72
N LEU A 61 -12.72 3.24 -6.68
CA LEU A 61 -14.15 3.40 -6.47
C LEU A 61 -14.91 3.29 -7.80
N PRO A 62 -16.09 2.64 -7.83
CA PRO A 62 -16.96 2.66 -9.00
C PRO A 62 -17.36 4.10 -9.37
N LYS A 63 -17.45 4.39 -10.67
CA LYS A 63 -17.74 5.74 -11.17
C LYS A 63 -19.04 6.39 -10.65
N HIS A 64 -19.93 5.61 -10.03
CA HIS A 64 -21.23 6.07 -9.50
C HIS A 64 -21.18 6.55 -8.04
N HIS A 65 -20.04 6.46 -7.35
CA HIS A 65 -19.87 7.00 -5.99
C HIS A 65 -19.35 8.43 -5.96
N GLN A 66 -19.47 9.18 -7.07
CA GLN A 66 -19.37 10.62 -6.98
C GLN A 66 -20.59 11.11 -6.20
N HIS A 67 -20.39 11.33 -4.91
CA HIS A 67 -21.41 11.93 -4.06
C HIS A 67 -21.90 13.23 -4.74
N SER A 68 -23.17 13.25 -5.12
CA SER A 68 -23.83 14.47 -5.58
C SER A 68 -23.71 15.52 -4.46
N THR A 69 -22.93 16.54 -4.70
CA THR A 69 -22.63 17.65 -3.79
C THR A 69 -23.85 18.52 -3.42
N ASN A 70 -25.09 18.01 -3.61
CA ASN A 70 -26.34 18.73 -3.38
C ASN A 70 -26.94 18.54 -1.98
N ALA A 71 -26.22 18.04 -1.00
CA ALA A 71 -26.71 17.96 0.37
C ALA A 71 -26.40 19.25 1.14
N LYS A 72 -27.28 20.24 1.05
CA LYS A 72 -27.27 21.48 1.89
C LYS A 72 -27.45 21.22 3.40
N ASN A 73 -27.59 19.95 3.82
CA ASN A 73 -27.75 19.55 5.22
C ASN A 73 -26.88 18.31 5.52
N LYS A 74 -25.53 18.41 5.41
CA LYS A 74 -24.68 17.39 6.02
C LYS A 74 -24.60 17.65 7.53
N PRO A 75 -24.84 16.64 8.39
CA PRO A 75 -24.54 16.77 9.82
C PRO A 75 -23.06 17.11 10.00
N SER A 76 -22.73 17.92 11.01
CA SER A 76 -21.39 18.47 11.25
C SER A 76 -20.33 17.41 11.61
N HIS A 77 -20.71 16.16 11.83
CA HIS A 77 -19.78 15.08 12.17
C HIS A 77 -19.38 14.32 10.89
N LYS A 78 -18.14 14.51 10.46
CA LYS A 78 -17.57 13.82 9.32
C LYS A 78 -16.90 12.54 9.82
N HIS A 79 -17.56 11.41 9.60
CA HIS A 79 -16.96 10.11 9.89
C HIS A 79 -15.84 9.82 8.88
N LEU A 80 -14.70 9.33 9.37
CA LEU A 80 -13.60 8.90 8.54
C LEU A 80 -13.98 7.59 7.85
N ASP A 81 -14.21 7.63 6.53
CA ASP A 81 -14.39 6.42 5.73
C ASP A 81 -13.04 5.98 5.16
N LEU A 82 -12.48 4.91 5.73
CA LEU A 82 -11.22 4.34 5.26
C LEU A 82 -11.28 3.84 3.82
N SER A 83 -12.48 3.58 3.27
CA SER A 83 -12.63 3.14 1.89
C SER A 83 -12.43 4.27 0.88
N GLU A 84 -12.61 5.52 1.31
CA GLU A 84 -12.44 6.73 0.50
C GLU A 84 -11.09 7.43 0.75
N THR A 85 -10.33 6.97 1.76
CA THR A 85 -9.02 7.54 2.08
C THR A 85 -7.90 6.83 1.35
N ALA A 86 -6.91 7.59 0.89
CA ALA A 86 -5.65 7.01 0.50
C ALA A 86 -4.74 6.81 1.72
N GLN A 87 -3.97 5.72 1.72
CA GLN A 87 -3.02 5.38 2.78
C GLN A 87 -1.60 5.60 2.27
N HIS A 88 -0.86 6.50 2.91
CA HIS A 88 0.55 6.74 2.61
C HIS A 88 1.44 6.24 3.73
N TYR A 89 2.04 5.09 3.52
CA TYR A 89 3.10 4.54 4.37
C TYR A 89 4.45 5.08 3.92
N PHE A 90 5.29 5.47 4.87
CA PHE A 90 6.65 5.91 4.56
C PHE A 90 7.61 5.60 5.69
N LEU A 91 8.90 5.52 5.35
CA LEU A 91 9.97 5.39 6.33
C LEU A 91 10.48 6.78 6.73
N ASP A 92 10.42 7.06 8.02
CA ASP A 92 11.04 8.28 8.55
C ASP A 92 12.58 8.21 8.57
N ASN A 93 13.24 9.28 8.99
CA ASN A 93 14.69 9.34 9.07
C ASN A 93 15.33 8.27 9.99
N LYS A 94 14.55 7.71 10.92
CA LYS A 94 14.95 6.60 11.82
C LYS A 94 14.61 5.23 11.26
N LYS A 95 14.12 5.16 10.01
CA LYS A 95 13.63 3.94 9.36
C LYS A 95 12.43 3.30 10.07
N SER A 96 11.67 4.09 10.83
CA SER A 96 10.40 3.67 11.40
C SER A 96 9.28 3.87 10.40
N THR A 97 8.34 2.92 10.35
CA THR A 97 7.15 3.03 9.50
C THR A 97 6.21 4.08 10.07
N ARG A 98 5.79 5.00 9.22
CA ARG A 98 4.77 6.02 9.47
C ARG A 98 3.61 5.81 8.52
N LEU A 99 2.43 6.27 8.93
CA LEU A 99 1.22 6.21 8.11
C LEU A 99 0.47 7.54 8.21
N ASN A 100 0.16 8.07 7.04
CA ASN A 100 -0.79 9.17 6.88
C ASN A 100 -2.03 8.67 6.14
N LEU A 101 -3.21 9.10 6.56
CA LEU A 101 -4.41 9.01 5.76
C LEU A 101 -4.56 10.31 4.96
N VAL A 102 -4.83 10.19 3.68
CA VAL A 102 -4.98 11.35 2.80
C VAL A 102 -6.39 11.36 2.23
N LEU A 103 -7.07 12.48 2.39
CA LEU A 103 -8.39 12.76 1.83
C LEU A 103 -8.23 13.77 0.69
N PRO A 104 -8.12 13.32 -0.56
CA PRO A 104 -7.81 14.20 -1.68
C PRO A 104 -8.91 15.25 -1.94
N GLU A 105 -10.18 14.87 -1.79
CA GLU A 105 -11.33 15.77 -1.98
C GLU A 105 -11.37 16.90 -0.97
N ASP A 106 -10.99 16.62 0.29
CA ASP A 106 -10.95 17.60 1.38
C ASP A 106 -9.61 18.32 1.47
N LYS A 107 -8.64 17.93 0.65
CA LYS A 107 -7.25 18.40 0.73
C LYS A 107 -6.69 18.34 2.15
N THR A 108 -6.92 17.21 2.82
CA THR A 108 -6.52 16.98 4.21
C THR A 108 -5.60 15.78 4.31
N VAL A 109 -4.57 15.90 5.15
CA VAL A 109 -3.67 14.80 5.58
C VAL A 109 -3.86 14.60 7.06
N ILE A 110 -4.12 13.38 7.47
CA ILE A 110 -4.26 12.97 8.87
C ILE A 110 -3.05 12.13 9.25
N HIS A 111 -2.29 12.60 10.24
CA HIS A 111 -1.16 11.86 10.78
C HIS A 111 -1.63 10.86 11.82
N LEU A 112 -1.22 9.59 11.67
CA LEU A 112 -1.55 8.54 12.61
C LEU A 112 -0.37 8.24 13.53
N GLN A 113 -0.65 8.17 14.83
CA GLN A 113 0.24 7.59 15.81
C GLN A 113 0.11 6.06 15.80
N THR A 114 1.05 5.35 16.44
CA THR A 114 1.02 3.88 16.49
C THR A 114 -0.29 3.35 17.08
N VAL A 115 -0.82 4.00 18.11
CA VAL A 115 -2.08 3.63 18.75
C VAL A 115 -3.28 3.79 17.80
N ASP A 116 -3.28 4.83 16.98
CA ASP A 116 -4.35 5.08 16.00
C ASP A 116 -4.35 4.00 14.92
N ILE A 117 -3.16 3.60 14.46
CA ILE A 117 -2.98 2.52 13.47
C ILE A 117 -3.58 1.21 13.99
N GLU A 118 -3.30 0.87 15.25
CA GLU A 118 -3.84 -0.33 15.91
C GLU A 118 -5.35 -0.25 16.10
N MET A 119 -5.89 0.88 16.58
CA MET A 119 -7.33 1.12 16.76
C MET A 119 -8.11 1.00 15.43
N LEU A 120 -7.54 1.47 14.34
CA LEU A 120 -8.13 1.39 13.00
C LEU A 120 -7.95 0.02 12.33
N GLY A 121 -7.29 -0.95 12.99
CA GLY A 121 -7.00 -2.26 12.43
C GLY A 121 -6.04 -2.21 11.24
N LEU A 122 -5.27 -1.13 11.11
CA LEU A 122 -4.25 -0.95 10.08
C LEU A 122 -2.92 -1.57 10.52
N THR A 123 -1.99 -1.74 9.61
CA THR A 123 -0.68 -2.32 9.92
C THR A 123 0.43 -1.25 9.93
N ASN A 124 1.39 -1.40 10.85
CA ASN A 124 2.65 -0.65 10.85
C ASN A 124 3.83 -1.48 10.30
N CYS A 125 3.55 -2.66 9.74
CA CYS A 125 4.55 -3.56 9.21
C CYS A 125 5.03 -3.10 7.83
N TRP A 126 6.21 -2.46 7.75
CA TRP A 126 6.79 -2.00 6.49
C TRP A 126 6.88 -3.11 5.43
N THR A 127 7.46 -4.26 5.78
CA THR A 127 7.63 -5.37 4.83
C THR A 127 6.30 -5.92 4.33
N CYS A 128 5.24 -5.82 5.15
CA CYS A 128 3.89 -6.25 4.77
C CYS A 128 3.27 -5.32 3.72
N VAL A 129 3.39 -4.00 3.89
CA VAL A 129 2.83 -3.02 2.94
C VAL A 129 3.70 -2.89 1.70
N PHE A 130 5.02 -2.92 1.85
CA PHE A 130 5.97 -2.79 0.75
C PHE A 130 5.89 -3.94 -0.24
N SER A 131 5.64 -5.15 0.24
CA SER A 131 5.63 -6.39 -0.56
C SER A 131 4.24 -7.04 -0.66
N ILE A 132 3.18 -6.39 -0.10
CA ILE A 132 1.79 -6.91 -0.01
C ILE A 132 1.68 -8.16 0.88
N PHE A 133 2.77 -8.82 1.16
CA PHE A 133 2.91 -9.95 2.07
C PHE A 133 4.26 -9.85 2.79
N ASP A 134 4.34 -10.23 4.06
CA ASP A 134 5.59 -10.12 4.81
C ASP A 134 6.71 -10.95 4.16
N SER A 135 7.67 -10.27 3.56
CA SER A 135 8.81 -10.89 2.88
C SER A 135 9.67 -11.76 3.79
N ARG A 136 9.67 -11.51 5.12
CA ARG A 136 10.37 -12.34 6.10
C ARG A 136 9.65 -13.67 6.33
N SER A 137 8.31 -13.64 6.26
CA SER A 137 7.48 -14.84 6.37
C SER A 137 7.60 -15.70 5.12
N VAL A 138 7.62 -15.12 3.92
CA VAL A 138 7.83 -15.84 2.65
C VAL A 138 9.11 -16.67 2.69
N LYS A 139 10.21 -16.11 3.19
CA LYS A 139 11.51 -16.80 3.26
C LYS A 139 11.52 -18.07 4.14
N LYS A 140 10.51 -18.21 5.02
CA LYS A 140 10.33 -19.39 5.89
C LYS A 140 9.41 -20.45 5.29
N MET A 141 8.73 -20.13 4.18
CA MET A 141 7.79 -21.04 3.52
C MET A 141 8.53 -22.03 2.62
N LYS A 142 7.92 -23.18 2.37
CA LYS A 142 8.43 -24.19 1.43
C LYS A 142 8.32 -23.70 0.00
N ILE A 143 9.39 -23.78 -0.77
CA ILE A 143 9.36 -23.57 -2.22
C ILE A 143 8.70 -24.79 -2.88
N THR A 144 7.67 -24.55 -3.67
CA THR A 144 6.94 -25.60 -4.41
C THR A 144 7.21 -25.56 -5.91
N GLN A 145 7.53 -24.37 -6.45
CA GLN A 145 7.84 -24.20 -7.87
C GLN A 145 8.70 -22.95 -8.07
N GLN A 146 9.62 -23.00 -9.01
CA GLN A 146 10.39 -21.85 -9.49
C GLN A 146 10.19 -21.71 -11.00
N GLY A 147 10.02 -20.48 -11.45
CA GLY A 147 9.89 -20.12 -12.85
C GLY A 147 10.75 -18.92 -13.21
N ASN A 148 10.67 -18.49 -14.46
CA ASN A 148 11.42 -17.33 -14.91
C ASN A 148 10.85 -16.04 -14.25
N GLY A 149 11.61 -15.52 -13.28
CA GLY A 149 11.28 -14.29 -12.54
C GLY A 149 10.30 -14.45 -11.37
N TYR A 150 9.80 -15.64 -11.08
CA TYR A 150 8.90 -15.87 -9.94
C TYR A 150 9.22 -17.15 -9.17
N THR A 151 8.76 -17.20 -7.92
CA THR A 151 8.83 -18.37 -7.05
C THR A 151 7.47 -18.58 -6.37
N TRP A 152 7.00 -19.84 -6.35
CA TRP A 152 5.84 -20.22 -5.55
C TRP A 152 6.30 -20.75 -4.20
N TYR A 153 5.64 -20.24 -3.18
CA TYR A 153 5.82 -20.64 -1.78
C TYR A 153 4.52 -21.20 -1.22
N GLU A 154 4.64 -22.18 -0.33
CA GLU A 154 3.51 -22.76 0.39
C GLU A 154 3.85 -22.92 1.86
N SER A 155 2.89 -22.63 2.73
CA SER A 155 2.95 -22.87 4.17
C SER A 155 1.60 -23.35 4.65
N GLN A 156 1.61 -24.22 5.64
CA GLN A 156 0.41 -24.68 6.34
C GLN A 156 0.67 -24.68 7.83
N ASN A 157 -0.28 -24.18 8.60
CA ASN A 157 -0.32 -24.26 10.05
C ASN A 157 -1.63 -24.95 10.49
N ALA A 158 -1.93 -24.97 11.79
CA ALA A 158 -3.15 -25.61 12.31
C ALA A 158 -4.46 -24.98 11.82
N LYS A 159 -4.42 -23.74 11.30
CA LYS A 159 -5.63 -22.98 10.92
C LYS A 159 -5.74 -22.77 9.42
N ASN A 160 -4.64 -22.50 8.75
CA ASN A 160 -4.63 -22.00 7.37
C ASN A 160 -3.61 -22.71 6.51
N LYS A 161 -3.95 -22.85 5.21
CA LYS A 161 -3.04 -23.12 4.13
C LYS A 161 -2.83 -21.84 3.34
N ILE A 162 -1.55 -21.48 3.07
CA ILE A 162 -1.17 -20.22 2.43
C ILE A 162 -0.30 -20.56 1.22
N LYS A 163 -0.63 -20.01 0.06
CA LYS A 163 0.20 -20.08 -1.16
C LYS A 163 0.53 -18.69 -1.61
N VAL A 164 1.77 -18.43 -1.97
CA VAL A 164 2.24 -17.13 -2.44
C VAL A 164 3.04 -17.28 -3.72
N LYS A 165 2.61 -16.59 -4.78
CA LYS A 165 3.44 -16.38 -5.98
C LYS A 165 4.21 -15.08 -5.81
N TRP A 166 5.52 -15.15 -5.82
CA TRP A 166 6.42 -14.04 -5.53
C TRP A 166 7.16 -13.58 -6.77
N ASP A 167 7.15 -12.29 -7.06
CA ASP A 167 8.01 -11.66 -8.06
C ASP A 167 9.39 -11.42 -7.45
N ASN A 168 10.39 -12.15 -7.94
CA ASN A 168 11.76 -12.09 -7.42
C ASN A 168 12.45 -10.76 -7.76
N LYS A 169 12.10 -10.13 -8.89
CA LYS A 169 12.68 -8.86 -9.34
C LYS A 169 12.16 -7.69 -8.51
N ASN A 170 10.87 -7.66 -8.28
CA ASN A 170 10.23 -6.54 -7.60
C ASN A 170 10.04 -6.79 -6.09
N ASN A 171 10.38 -7.96 -5.55
CA ASN A 171 10.11 -8.33 -4.16
C ASN A 171 8.65 -8.07 -3.77
N LEU A 172 7.72 -8.65 -4.52
CA LEU A 172 6.29 -8.39 -4.42
C LEU A 172 5.48 -9.67 -4.55
N ALA A 173 4.45 -9.85 -3.74
CA ALA A 173 3.51 -10.93 -3.92
C ALA A 173 2.60 -10.65 -5.13
N LEU A 174 2.62 -11.53 -6.13
CA LEU A 174 1.73 -11.49 -7.31
C LEU A 174 0.39 -12.16 -7.04
N ILE A 175 0.42 -13.23 -6.25
CA ILE A 175 -0.77 -13.96 -5.81
C ILE A 175 -0.57 -14.32 -4.34
N ILE A 176 -1.59 -14.10 -3.53
CA ILE A 176 -1.70 -14.61 -2.17
C ILE A 176 -3.04 -15.34 -2.09
N ASP A 177 -2.98 -16.63 -1.80
CA ASP A 177 -4.15 -17.51 -1.67
C ASP A 177 -4.13 -18.09 -0.26
N ILE A 178 -5.13 -17.76 0.55
CA ILE A 178 -5.27 -18.20 1.94
C ILE A 178 -6.59 -18.94 2.08
N LEU A 179 -6.51 -20.20 2.50
CA LEU A 179 -7.66 -21.04 2.77
C LEU A 179 -7.62 -21.48 4.23
N SER A 180 -8.70 -21.27 4.98
CA SER A 180 -8.84 -21.86 6.30
C SER A 180 -9.09 -23.38 6.20
N LEU A 181 -8.43 -24.17 7.08
CA LEU A 181 -8.53 -25.65 7.03
C LEU A 181 -9.93 -26.17 7.42
N ASN A 182 -10.71 -25.36 8.12
CA ASN A 182 -12.10 -25.66 8.44
C ASN A 182 -13.09 -25.26 7.32
N GLY A 183 -12.59 -24.68 6.21
CA GLY A 183 -13.41 -24.24 5.08
C GLY A 183 -14.24 -22.99 5.31
N GLN A 184 -14.15 -22.35 6.49
CA GLN A 184 -14.98 -21.19 6.84
C GLN A 184 -14.47 -19.85 6.28
N SER A 185 -13.23 -19.79 5.81
CA SER A 185 -12.74 -18.56 5.22
C SER A 185 -11.79 -18.84 4.04
N TYR A 186 -11.84 -17.93 3.10
CA TYR A 186 -11.00 -17.88 1.92
C TYR A 186 -10.60 -16.44 1.61
N SER A 187 -9.39 -16.22 1.16
CA SER A 187 -8.93 -14.91 0.70
C SER A 187 -7.97 -15.06 -0.47
N LEU A 188 -8.21 -14.29 -1.52
CA LEU A 188 -7.37 -14.24 -2.72
C LEU A 188 -6.97 -12.79 -3.01
N THR A 189 -5.67 -12.56 -3.07
CA THR A 189 -5.10 -11.29 -3.54
C THR A 189 -4.36 -11.54 -4.85
N LYS A 190 -4.63 -10.72 -5.87
CA LYS A 190 -3.91 -10.73 -7.15
C LYS A 190 -3.32 -9.37 -7.41
N THR A 191 -2.04 -9.32 -7.76
CA THR A 191 -1.31 -8.07 -8.06
C THR A 191 -0.88 -8.07 -9.52
N HIS A 192 -1.24 -7.01 -10.23
CA HIS A 192 -0.80 -6.74 -11.60
C HIS A 192 0.12 -5.53 -11.61
N ILE A 193 1.39 -5.74 -11.92
CA ILE A 193 2.41 -4.70 -11.97
C ILE A 193 2.33 -3.96 -13.30
N GLN A 194 2.36 -2.64 -13.24
CA GLN A 194 2.42 -1.74 -14.38
C GLN A 194 3.71 -0.92 -14.27
N GLN A 195 4.55 -0.96 -15.31
CA GLN A 195 5.70 -0.05 -15.39
C GLN A 195 5.23 1.27 -15.99
N VAL A 196 5.24 2.33 -15.19
CA VAL A 196 4.81 3.66 -15.62
C VAL A 196 5.80 4.71 -15.13
N ASN A 197 6.07 5.68 -15.98
CA ASN A 197 6.81 6.87 -15.58
C ASN A 197 5.77 7.92 -15.16
N ILE A 198 5.50 7.98 -13.86
CA ILE A 198 4.48 8.86 -13.29
C ILE A 198 5.03 9.67 -12.14
N THR A 199 4.40 10.82 -11.90
CA THR A 199 4.61 11.58 -10.67
C THR A 199 3.97 10.83 -9.50
N PRO A 200 4.74 10.54 -8.43
CA PRO A 200 4.20 9.83 -7.28
C PRO A 200 3.06 10.59 -6.60
N PRO A 201 1.96 9.93 -6.17
CA PRO A 201 0.84 10.59 -5.52
C PRO A 201 1.23 11.39 -4.28
N TRP A 202 2.18 10.91 -3.48
CA TRP A 202 2.64 11.55 -2.25
C TRP A 202 3.35 12.89 -2.46
N THR A 203 3.71 13.27 -3.67
CA THR A 203 4.31 14.58 -3.96
C THR A 203 3.27 15.70 -4.08
N GLN A 204 1.98 15.36 -4.18
CA GLN A 204 0.92 16.32 -4.51
C GLN A 204 0.27 16.94 -3.28
N TYR A 205 0.35 16.30 -2.11
CA TYR A 205 -0.38 16.77 -0.93
C TYR A 205 0.43 17.59 0.09
N GLY A 206 1.64 18.00 -0.26
CA GLY A 206 2.46 18.88 0.61
C GLY A 206 1.82 20.25 0.94
N LYS A 207 0.73 20.60 0.23
CA LYS A 207 -0.07 21.82 0.49
C LYS A 207 -1.41 21.54 1.16
N PHE A 208 -1.70 20.30 1.52
CA PHE A 208 -2.95 19.93 2.17
C PHE A 208 -2.95 20.37 3.63
N ILE A 209 -4.13 20.50 4.21
CA ILE A 209 -4.29 20.80 5.63
C ILE A 209 -3.82 19.57 6.42
N SER A 210 -2.91 19.78 7.36
CA SER A 210 -2.36 18.76 8.24
C SER A 210 -3.17 18.69 9.54
N LYS A 211 -3.58 17.50 9.96
CA LYS A 211 -4.29 17.23 11.21
C LYS A 211 -3.71 15.98 11.89
N GLU A 212 -3.80 15.96 13.21
CA GLU A 212 -3.63 14.71 13.96
C GLU A 212 -4.96 13.94 13.96
N TYR A 213 -4.89 12.62 14.13
CA TYR A 213 -6.11 11.80 14.15
C TYR A 213 -7.07 12.19 15.28
N ALA A 214 -6.55 12.55 16.45
CA ALA A 214 -7.34 13.02 17.58
C ALA A 214 -8.18 14.28 17.27
N ASP A 215 -7.68 15.13 16.38
CA ASP A 215 -8.37 16.38 15.99
C ASP A 215 -9.42 16.17 14.88
N PHE A 216 -9.54 14.95 14.38
CA PHE A 216 -10.46 14.66 13.26
C PHE A 216 -11.83 14.16 13.72
N GLY A 217 -11.96 13.67 14.94
CA GLY A 217 -13.19 13.10 15.51
C GLY A 217 -14.06 14.09 16.27
N ASP A 218 -13.58 15.33 16.47
CA ASP A 218 -14.30 16.43 17.10
C ASP A 218 -14.91 17.33 15.99
#